data_f536cbee9677b5da7a31a2e779b65b2c
#
_entry.id   f536cbee9677b5da7a31a2e779b65b2c
#
_cell.length_a   1.000
_cell.length_b   1.000
_cell.length_c   1.000
_cell.angle_alpha   90.00
_cell.angle_beta   90.00
_cell.angle_gamma   90.00
#
_symmetry.space_group_name_H-M   'P 1'
#
loop_
_entity.id
_entity.type
_entity.pdbx_description
1 polymer ?
#
loop_
_entity_poly.entity_id
_entity_poly.type
_entity_poly.pdbx_seq_one_letter_code
_entity_poly.pdbx_strand_id
1 'polypeptide(L)'
;NEIPTEHQQRLRITANDLDEVALEWLKKTHEHYPPEVQVDHAMEDDRYDRLPSGGMHNGLFIMQNDARISLMEAAYQWVDLDPFGSPVNFLDAAIQGLSRVAFLEVTATDTAALTGSSASSQQRRYGAKGIVDSYAHDDAVRVLLGLIATTAARHDRYIEPVLSLFDGHHVRVSVKVRRSRDGASEVLASMGWRVRQDDGTYRFVQHPEPEHLARSSGPLWVGPLWDAEIAGRMTETKALETCFPSEKALAAHRTMGLEWSEADSEYAQRELRRSVRYIAEAADLMSREHTLYHMDDLPNMAGTGQAPKMEALFEALQAEGHAAARVPDIDPFFVTDAPHDQVMSIMQTMLQPSTE
;
A
#
# COMPACT_ATOMS: atom_id res chain seq x y z
N ASN A 1 -18.91 1.10 -3.61
CA ASN A 1 -20.23 0.80 -4.21
C ASN A 1 -20.53 -0.71 -4.36
N GLU A 2 -19.68 -1.60 -3.80
CA GLU A 2 -19.96 -3.04 -3.75
C GLU A 2 -20.57 -3.50 -2.41
N ILE A 3 -20.79 -2.58 -1.48
CA ILE A 3 -21.53 -2.93 -0.26
C ILE A 3 -23.00 -3.09 -0.65
N PRO A 4 -23.60 -4.28 -0.49
CA PRO A 4 -25.03 -4.49 -0.79
C PRO A 4 -25.89 -3.45 -0.06
N THR A 5 -26.94 -2.96 -0.72
CA THR A 5 -27.79 -1.88 -0.21
C THR A 5 -28.33 -2.18 1.19
N GLU A 6 -28.60 -3.44 1.51
CA GLU A 6 -29.02 -3.92 2.83
C GLU A 6 -27.93 -3.77 3.92
N HIS A 7 -26.67 -3.70 3.53
CA HIS A 7 -25.53 -3.47 4.44
C HIS A 7 -25.11 -2.01 4.49
N GLN A 8 -25.41 -1.21 3.47
CA GLN A 8 -25.10 0.22 3.43
C GLN A 8 -25.80 0.97 4.56
N GLN A 9 -27.03 0.59 4.90
CA GLN A 9 -27.79 1.15 6.02
C GLN A 9 -27.19 0.88 7.40
N ARG A 10 -26.20 -0.03 7.50
CA ARG A 10 -25.49 -0.38 8.74
C ARG A 10 -24.08 0.20 8.81
N LEU A 11 -23.66 0.93 7.79
CA LEU A 11 -22.33 1.53 7.77
C LEU A 11 -22.29 2.70 8.77
N ARG A 12 -21.32 2.65 9.67
CA ARG A 12 -21.01 3.72 10.62
C ARG A 12 -19.63 4.24 10.34
N ILE A 13 -19.51 5.52 10.10
CA ILE A 13 -18.25 6.18 9.78
C ILE A 13 -17.92 7.13 10.92
N THR A 14 -16.71 6.98 11.47
CA THR A 14 -16.14 7.92 12.43
C THR A 14 -14.95 8.61 11.76
N ALA A 15 -14.96 9.93 11.81
CA ALA A 15 -13.79 10.74 11.43
C ALA A 15 -13.21 11.37 12.70
N ASN A 16 -11.89 11.29 12.84
CA ASN A 16 -11.19 11.81 13.99
C ASN A 16 -9.99 12.65 13.55
N ASP A 17 -9.85 13.82 14.12
CA ASP A 17 -8.64 14.62 14.04
C ASP A 17 -8.44 15.33 15.39
N LEU A 18 -7.20 15.70 15.69
CA LEU A 18 -6.87 16.53 16.83
C LEU A 18 -7.05 18.02 16.50
N ASP A 19 -6.86 18.40 15.24
CA ASP A 19 -6.94 19.76 14.75
C ASP A 19 -8.40 20.18 14.48
N GLU A 20 -8.86 21.18 15.21
CA GLU A 20 -10.20 21.76 15.04
C GLU A 20 -10.40 22.31 13.62
N VAL A 21 -9.37 22.87 13.01
CA VAL A 21 -9.46 23.43 11.64
C VAL A 21 -9.69 22.31 10.61
N ALA A 22 -9.02 21.17 10.76
CA ALA A 22 -9.23 20.01 9.92
C ALA A 22 -10.69 19.49 10.03
N LEU A 23 -11.23 19.45 11.27
CA LEU A 23 -12.61 19.04 11.49
C LEU A 23 -13.64 20.03 10.93
N GLU A 24 -13.39 21.32 10.98
CA GLU A 24 -14.25 22.34 10.32
C GLU A 24 -14.24 22.19 8.77
N TRP A 25 -13.09 21.93 8.19
CA TRP A 25 -13.01 21.59 6.76
C TRP A 25 -13.75 20.29 6.42
N LEU A 26 -13.60 19.25 7.25
CA LEU A 26 -14.33 18.00 7.11
C LEU A 26 -15.86 18.23 7.10
N LYS A 27 -16.38 19.00 8.07
CA LYS A 27 -17.81 19.33 8.13
C LYS A 27 -18.30 20.03 6.88
N LYS A 28 -17.57 21.07 6.42
CA LYS A 28 -17.89 21.79 5.19
C LYS A 28 -17.87 20.88 3.97
N THR A 29 -16.85 20.04 3.85
CA THR A 29 -16.75 19.08 2.74
C THR A 29 -17.92 18.10 2.79
N HIS A 30 -18.25 17.58 3.96
CA HIS A 30 -19.37 16.65 4.12
C HIS A 30 -20.74 17.27 3.81
N GLU A 31 -20.95 18.53 4.08
CA GLU A 31 -22.16 19.26 3.68
C GLU A 31 -22.30 19.39 2.17
N HIS A 32 -21.18 19.62 1.46
CA HIS A 32 -21.15 19.74 0.01
C HIS A 32 -21.19 18.40 -0.72
N TYR A 33 -20.57 17.36 -0.12
CA TYR A 33 -20.45 16.00 -0.66
C TYR A 33 -21.11 14.97 0.29
N PRO A 34 -22.42 15.10 0.57
CA PRO A 34 -23.07 14.14 1.43
C PRO A 34 -22.89 12.74 0.82
N PRO A 35 -22.58 11.72 1.62
CA PRO A 35 -22.44 10.37 1.12
C PRO A 35 -23.73 9.96 0.42
N GLU A 36 -23.63 9.31 -0.73
CA GLU A 36 -24.78 8.73 -1.42
C GLU A 36 -25.41 7.58 -0.60
N VAL A 37 -24.62 7.05 0.33
CA VAL A 37 -25.05 6.07 1.32
C VAL A 37 -25.68 6.78 2.49
N GLN A 38 -26.98 6.58 2.70
CA GLN A 38 -27.63 6.97 3.94
C GLN A 38 -27.08 6.07 5.05
N VAL A 39 -26.23 6.66 5.90
CA VAL A 39 -25.82 6.01 7.14
C VAL A 39 -27.00 6.08 8.09
N ASP A 40 -27.60 4.93 8.41
CA ASP A 40 -28.71 4.90 9.36
C ASP A 40 -28.20 5.16 10.77
N HIS A 41 -28.51 6.36 11.28
CA HIS A 41 -28.13 6.81 12.62
C HIS A 41 -29.15 6.44 13.68
N ALA A 42 -30.27 5.87 13.28
CA ALA A 42 -31.36 5.48 14.16
C ALA A 42 -31.07 4.21 14.97
N MET A 43 -29.93 3.57 14.76
CA MET A 43 -29.52 2.47 15.64
C MET A 43 -28.98 3.08 16.94
N GLU A 44 -29.75 2.95 17.99
CA GLU A 44 -29.35 3.15 19.39
C GLU A 44 -28.14 2.25 19.67
N ASP A 45 -26.94 2.76 19.42
CA ASP A 45 -25.71 2.09 19.82
C ASP A 45 -25.12 2.85 21.01
N ASP A 46 -25.42 2.35 22.21
CA ASP A 46 -24.89 2.85 23.47
C ASP A 46 -23.38 3.11 23.48
N ARG A 47 -22.66 2.55 22.52
CA ARG A 47 -21.21 2.73 22.43
C ARG A 47 -20.82 4.13 22.00
N TYR A 48 -21.60 4.77 21.11
CA TYR A 48 -21.33 6.13 20.68
C TYR A 48 -21.77 7.18 21.71
N ASP A 49 -22.79 6.88 22.50
CA ASP A 49 -23.24 7.76 23.58
C ASP A 49 -22.21 7.89 24.71
N ARG A 50 -21.23 6.99 24.75
CA ARG A 50 -20.16 6.96 25.77
C ARG A 50 -18.86 7.64 25.31
N LEU A 51 -18.77 8.08 24.05
CA LEU A 51 -17.56 8.72 23.54
C LEU A 51 -17.49 10.18 24.04
N PRO A 52 -16.47 10.55 24.83
CA PRO A 52 -16.48 11.80 25.59
C PRO A 52 -16.23 13.05 24.74
N SER A 53 -15.86 12.91 23.47
CA SER A 53 -15.40 14.04 22.63
C SER A 53 -15.91 13.98 21.20
N GLY A 54 -17.11 13.44 20.98
CA GLY A 54 -17.66 13.32 19.63
C GLY A 54 -19.10 13.77 19.52
N GLY A 55 -19.57 13.92 18.30
CA GLY A 55 -20.95 14.26 17.98
C GLY A 55 -21.32 13.90 16.55
N MET A 56 -22.61 13.70 16.31
CA MET A 56 -23.14 13.42 14.99
C MET A 56 -23.25 14.69 14.16
N HIS A 57 -22.78 14.64 12.92
CA HIS A 57 -22.91 15.70 11.93
C HIS A 57 -23.34 15.09 10.58
N ASN A 58 -24.61 15.29 10.21
CA ASN A 58 -25.18 14.82 8.93
C ASN A 58 -24.80 13.37 8.57
N GLY A 59 -24.76 12.49 9.59
CA GLY A 59 -24.50 11.10 9.31
C GLY A 59 -23.07 10.61 9.51
N LEU A 60 -22.19 11.47 9.85
CA LEU A 60 -20.81 11.18 10.20
C LEU A 60 -20.60 11.42 11.70
N PHE A 61 -20.03 10.47 12.42
CA PHE A 61 -19.61 10.71 13.79
C PHE A 61 -18.23 11.39 13.77
N ILE A 62 -18.17 12.61 14.30
CA ILE A 62 -16.95 13.42 14.30
C ILE A 62 -16.38 13.48 15.72
N MET A 63 -15.11 13.14 15.86
CA MET A 63 -14.37 13.16 17.11
C MET A 63 -13.21 14.15 17.01
N GLN A 64 -13.06 14.99 18.03
CA GLN A 64 -11.86 15.79 18.24
C GLN A 64 -11.05 15.17 19.39
N ASN A 65 -10.16 14.23 19.05
CA ASN A 65 -9.42 13.50 20.08
C ASN A 65 -8.07 13.01 19.55
N ASP A 66 -7.19 12.64 20.46
CA ASP A 66 -6.01 11.85 20.11
C ASP A 66 -6.47 10.52 19.49
N ALA A 67 -6.01 10.23 18.27
CA ALA A 67 -6.41 9.05 17.54
C ALA A 67 -6.17 7.75 18.33
N ARG A 68 -5.15 7.71 19.20
CA ARG A 68 -4.85 6.53 20.03
C ARG A 68 -5.98 6.23 21.03
N ILE A 69 -6.64 7.28 21.53
CA ILE A 69 -7.80 7.14 22.43
C ILE A 69 -9.01 6.70 21.62
N SER A 70 -9.32 7.40 20.53
CA SER A 70 -10.47 7.10 19.67
C SER A 70 -10.43 5.67 19.12
N LEU A 71 -9.27 5.18 18.74
CA LEU A 71 -9.06 3.83 18.22
C LEU A 71 -9.34 2.74 19.28
N MET A 72 -9.19 3.06 20.57
CA MET A 72 -9.41 2.12 21.67
C MET A 72 -10.85 2.10 22.19
N GLU A 73 -11.68 3.06 21.80
CA GLU A 73 -13.04 3.22 22.34
C GLU A 73 -14.09 2.32 21.67
N ALA A 74 -13.80 1.80 20.47
CA ALA A 74 -14.70 0.94 19.72
C ALA A 74 -13.97 -0.26 19.07
N ALA A 75 -14.73 -1.24 18.62
CA ALA A 75 -14.21 -2.37 17.86
C ALA A 75 -14.43 -2.12 16.35
N TYR A 76 -13.45 -1.51 15.71
CA TYR A 76 -13.54 -1.13 14.30
C TYR A 76 -13.36 -2.33 13.37
N GLN A 77 -14.15 -2.38 12.31
CA GLN A 77 -14.04 -3.37 11.23
C GLN A 77 -13.17 -2.87 10.07
N TRP A 78 -12.99 -1.55 9.99
CA TRP A 78 -12.11 -0.88 9.05
C TRP A 78 -11.50 0.34 9.73
N VAL A 79 -10.21 0.47 9.67
CA VAL A 79 -9.48 1.66 10.14
C VAL A 79 -8.60 2.15 8.99
N ASP A 80 -8.73 3.43 8.66
CA ASP A 80 -7.80 4.15 7.80
C ASP A 80 -6.93 5.06 8.68
N LEU A 81 -5.66 4.69 8.81
CA LEU A 81 -4.67 5.40 9.61
C LEU A 81 -3.76 6.22 8.66
N ASP A 82 -4.06 7.51 8.55
CA ASP A 82 -3.37 8.43 7.63
C ASP A 82 -2.81 9.67 8.37
N PRO A 83 -1.85 9.49 9.30
CA PRO A 83 -1.24 10.59 10.00
C PRO A 83 -0.18 11.29 9.15
N PHE A 84 0.10 12.56 9.41
CA PHE A 84 1.30 13.21 8.90
C PHE A 84 2.56 12.52 9.45
N GLY A 85 3.49 12.16 8.56
CA GLY A 85 4.77 11.56 8.92
C GLY A 85 4.66 10.07 9.18
N SER A 86 5.00 9.64 10.40
CA SER A 86 5.12 8.22 10.75
C SER A 86 3.88 7.69 11.47
N PRO A 87 3.30 6.55 11.04
CA PRO A 87 2.18 5.93 11.71
C PRO A 87 2.55 5.17 12.99
N VAL A 88 3.83 5.03 13.30
CA VAL A 88 4.37 4.17 14.37
C VAL A 88 3.67 4.37 15.71
N ASN A 89 3.42 5.63 16.08
CA ASN A 89 2.82 5.97 17.38
C ASN A 89 1.35 5.56 17.53
N PHE A 90 0.69 5.20 16.42
CA PHE A 90 -0.74 4.88 16.39
C PHE A 90 -1.01 3.40 16.17
N LEU A 91 -0.04 2.65 15.62
CA LEU A 91 -0.22 1.26 15.20
C LEU A 91 -0.67 0.34 16.33
N ASP A 92 -0.11 0.47 17.51
CA ASP A 92 -0.46 -0.37 18.65
C ASP A 92 -1.93 -0.19 19.04
N ALA A 93 -2.40 1.05 19.17
CA ALA A 93 -3.78 1.37 19.47
C ALA A 93 -4.73 0.95 18.33
N ALA A 94 -4.34 1.18 17.08
CA ALA A 94 -5.12 0.79 15.91
C ALA A 94 -5.36 -0.73 15.91
N ILE A 95 -4.31 -1.53 16.08
CA ILE A 95 -4.40 -2.99 16.07
C ILE A 95 -5.23 -3.52 17.26
N GLN A 96 -5.09 -2.93 18.44
CA GLN A 96 -5.89 -3.32 19.61
C GLN A 96 -7.37 -3.00 19.40
N GLY A 97 -7.69 -1.83 18.81
CA GLY A 97 -9.05 -1.37 18.55
C GLY A 97 -9.78 -2.09 17.42
N LEU A 98 -9.10 -2.95 16.65
CA LEU A 98 -9.75 -3.71 15.58
C LEU A 98 -10.68 -4.80 16.10
N SER A 99 -11.75 -5.06 15.38
CA SER A 99 -12.60 -6.23 15.57
C SER A 99 -11.84 -7.55 15.32
N ARG A 100 -12.49 -8.70 15.50
CA ARG A 100 -11.84 -10.02 15.34
C ARG A 100 -11.30 -10.26 13.93
N VAL A 101 -11.99 -9.75 12.93
CA VAL A 101 -11.57 -9.68 11.52
C VAL A 101 -11.82 -8.26 11.08
N ALA A 102 -10.81 -7.60 10.57
CA ALA A 102 -10.89 -6.20 10.17
C ALA A 102 -9.90 -5.88 9.05
N PHE A 103 -10.08 -4.74 8.43
CA PHE A 103 -9.11 -4.14 7.51
C PHE A 103 -8.41 -2.97 8.19
N LEU A 104 -7.13 -2.84 7.92
CA LEU A 104 -6.29 -1.73 8.39
C LEU A 104 -5.55 -1.16 7.17
N GLU A 105 -5.88 0.09 6.86
CA GLU A 105 -5.14 0.92 5.92
C GLU A 105 -4.12 1.74 6.70
N VAL A 106 -2.89 1.79 6.23
CA VAL A 106 -1.84 2.58 6.88
C VAL A 106 -1.07 3.36 5.84
N THR A 107 -1.02 4.68 6.02
CA THR A 107 -0.19 5.59 5.23
C THR A 107 1.00 6.07 6.07
N ALA A 108 2.16 6.17 5.44
CA ALA A 108 3.36 6.75 6.01
C ALA A 108 4.01 7.71 5.00
N THR A 109 4.24 8.95 5.42
CA THR A 109 4.86 10.01 4.59
C THR A 109 6.31 10.29 4.98
N ASP A 110 6.86 9.61 5.99
CA ASP A 110 8.27 9.72 6.38
C ASP A 110 9.17 8.78 5.54
N THR A 111 9.03 8.89 4.21
CA THR A 111 9.69 8.03 3.22
C THR A 111 11.20 7.99 3.36
N ALA A 112 11.85 9.08 3.77
CA ALA A 112 13.29 9.09 4.04
C ALA A 112 13.71 8.12 5.17
N ALA A 113 12.85 7.90 6.16
CA ALA A 113 13.09 6.89 7.18
C ALA A 113 12.82 5.48 6.63
N LEU A 114 11.72 5.28 5.90
CA LEU A 114 11.34 3.98 5.38
C LEU A 114 12.33 3.44 4.33
N THR A 115 12.83 4.30 3.42
CA THR A 115 13.82 3.93 2.39
C THR A 115 15.24 3.75 2.92
N GLY A 116 15.51 4.09 4.19
CA GLY A 116 16.85 4.02 4.77
C GLY A 116 17.72 5.26 4.51
N SER A 117 17.24 6.26 3.73
CA SER A 117 17.98 7.52 3.50
C SER A 117 18.24 8.28 4.81
N SER A 118 17.37 8.10 5.82
CA SER A 118 17.57 8.53 7.20
C SER A 118 17.74 7.31 8.11
N ALA A 119 18.89 6.65 8.04
CA ALA A 119 19.18 5.38 8.72
C ALA A 119 18.89 5.39 10.23
N SER A 120 19.27 6.48 10.94
CA SER A 120 19.01 6.60 12.38
C SER A 120 17.51 6.71 12.70
N SER A 121 16.72 7.35 11.84
CA SER A 121 15.27 7.43 11.98
C SER A 121 14.61 6.10 11.67
N GLN A 122 15.09 5.41 10.64
CA GLN A 122 14.63 4.07 10.29
C GLN A 122 14.82 3.11 11.46
N GLN A 123 16.02 3.07 12.02
CA GLN A 123 16.31 2.20 13.15
C GLN A 123 15.45 2.50 14.37
N ARG A 124 15.27 3.79 14.72
CA ARG A 124 14.49 4.17 15.92
C ARG A 124 12.99 3.93 15.75
N ARG A 125 12.43 4.22 14.56
CA ARG A 125 10.98 4.16 14.33
C ARG A 125 10.53 2.78 13.90
N TYR A 126 11.27 2.18 12.97
CA TYR A 126 10.86 0.94 12.30
C TYR A 126 11.67 -0.29 12.76
N GLY A 127 12.72 -0.09 13.55
CA GLY A 127 13.57 -1.20 14.02
C GLY A 127 14.35 -1.89 12.89
N ALA A 128 14.42 -1.27 11.72
CA ALA A 128 15.04 -1.83 10.53
C ALA A 128 16.32 -1.07 10.14
N LYS A 129 17.13 -1.70 9.31
CA LYS A 129 18.28 -1.12 8.63
C LYS A 129 18.09 -1.33 7.14
N GLY A 130 18.13 -0.27 6.35
CA GLY A 130 18.01 -0.31 4.89
C GLY A 130 19.32 -0.02 4.18
N ILE A 131 19.43 -0.51 2.95
CA ILE A 131 20.41 -0.10 1.94
C ILE A 131 19.70 0.86 0.99
N VAL A 132 20.31 1.99 0.71
CA VAL A 132 19.79 2.92 -0.30
C VAL A 132 20.31 2.47 -1.67
N ASP A 133 19.56 1.64 -2.33
CA ASP A 133 19.79 1.16 -3.70
C ASP A 133 18.49 1.26 -4.52
N SER A 134 18.47 0.72 -5.73
CA SER A 134 17.28 0.73 -6.60
C SER A 134 16.04 0.12 -5.94
N TYR A 135 16.21 -0.79 -4.98
CA TYR A 135 15.12 -1.48 -4.29
C TYR A 135 14.67 -0.81 -2.98
N ALA A 136 15.20 0.38 -2.65
CA ALA A 136 14.86 1.06 -1.38
C ALA A 136 13.36 1.37 -1.23
N HIS A 137 12.63 1.53 -2.33
CA HIS A 137 11.18 1.76 -2.32
C HIS A 137 10.39 0.48 -2.01
N ASP A 138 10.79 -0.67 -2.56
CA ASP A 138 10.22 -1.98 -2.19
C ASP A 138 10.55 -2.31 -0.73
N ASP A 139 11.79 -2.07 -0.30
CA ASP A 139 12.17 -2.20 1.11
C ASP A 139 11.30 -1.33 2.03
N ALA A 140 10.94 -0.11 1.63
CA ALA A 140 10.10 0.79 2.41
C ALA A 140 8.71 0.19 2.68
N VAL A 141 8.08 -0.37 1.66
CA VAL A 141 6.80 -1.08 1.77
C VAL A 141 6.93 -2.27 2.72
N ARG A 142 7.97 -3.08 2.54
CA ARG A 142 8.23 -4.29 3.34
C ARG A 142 8.59 -3.97 4.79
N VAL A 143 9.28 -2.88 5.06
CA VAL A 143 9.59 -2.39 6.42
C VAL A 143 8.30 -1.99 7.14
N LEU A 144 7.40 -1.27 6.47
CA LEU A 144 6.12 -0.90 7.06
C LEU A 144 5.23 -2.12 7.35
N LEU A 145 5.11 -3.05 6.39
CA LEU A 145 4.38 -4.31 6.58
C LEU A 145 4.98 -5.13 7.72
N GLY A 146 6.30 -5.24 7.81
CA GLY A 146 6.99 -5.96 8.87
C GLY A 146 6.71 -5.38 10.26
N LEU A 147 6.66 -4.05 10.37
CA LEU A 147 6.28 -3.39 11.64
C LEU A 147 4.82 -3.70 12.00
N ILE A 148 3.90 -3.62 11.03
CA ILE A 148 2.48 -3.95 11.26
C ILE A 148 2.34 -5.42 11.67
N ALA A 149 3.00 -6.35 10.98
CA ALA A 149 2.99 -7.78 11.27
C ALA A 149 3.48 -8.09 12.69
N THR A 150 4.63 -7.54 13.06
CA THR A 150 5.22 -7.75 14.40
C THR A 150 4.40 -7.10 15.51
N THR A 151 3.78 -5.95 15.24
CA THR A 151 2.86 -5.31 16.21
C THR A 151 1.59 -6.13 16.35
N ALA A 152 1.00 -6.62 15.25
CA ALA A 152 -0.18 -7.47 15.28
C ALA A 152 0.08 -8.79 16.05
N ALA A 153 1.24 -9.41 15.84
CA ALA A 153 1.61 -10.65 16.52
C ALA A 153 1.65 -10.51 18.05
N ARG A 154 2.08 -9.35 18.58
CA ARG A 154 2.06 -9.07 20.03
C ARG A 154 0.65 -9.07 20.64
N HIS A 155 -0.37 -8.90 19.80
CA HIS A 155 -1.79 -8.88 20.20
C HIS A 155 -2.55 -10.15 19.76
N ASP A 156 -1.86 -11.29 19.57
CA ASP A 156 -2.43 -12.54 19.08
C ASP A 156 -3.19 -12.37 17.75
N ARG A 157 -2.66 -11.49 16.85
CA ARG A 157 -3.21 -11.20 15.52
C ARG A 157 -2.18 -11.44 14.44
N TYR A 158 -2.65 -11.69 13.22
CA TYR A 158 -1.80 -11.78 12.04
C TYR A 158 -2.38 -10.94 10.91
N ILE A 159 -1.55 -10.64 9.92
CA ILE A 159 -1.92 -9.86 8.75
C ILE A 159 -1.91 -10.71 7.49
N GLU A 160 -2.81 -10.37 6.59
CA GLU A 160 -2.84 -10.81 5.20
C GLU A 160 -2.76 -9.52 4.34
N PRO A 161 -1.63 -9.23 3.65
CA PRO A 161 -1.54 -8.07 2.79
C PRO A 161 -2.59 -8.13 1.67
N VAL A 162 -3.24 -7.00 1.42
CA VAL A 162 -4.28 -6.87 0.39
C VAL A 162 -3.75 -6.09 -0.80
N LEU A 163 -3.15 -4.93 -0.54
CA LEU A 163 -2.52 -4.08 -1.54
C LEU A 163 -1.48 -3.19 -0.86
N SER A 164 -0.29 -3.11 -1.42
CA SER A 164 0.79 -2.31 -0.87
C SER A 164 1.47 -1.54 -1.98
N LEU A 165 1.52 -0.22 -1.84
CA LEU A 165 1.98 0.71 -2.88
C LEU A 165 2.96 1.73 -2.31
N PHE A 166 3.85 2.21 -3.17
CA PHE A 166 4.72 3.35 -2.94
C PHE A 166 4.60 4.30 -4.15
N ASP A 167 4.20 5.55 -3.93
CA ASP A 167 3.96 6.52 -5.01
C ASP A 167 5.03 7.62 -5.12
N GLY A 168 6.17 7.45 -4.48
CA GLY A 168 7.25 8.42 -4.43
C GLY A 168 7.16 9.38 -3.24
N HIS A 169 5.99 9.65 -2.72
CA HIS A 169 5.75 10.58 -1.62
C HIS A 169 5.28 9.90 -0.34
N HIS A 170 4.57 8.80 -0.46
CA HIS A 170 4.09 8.01 0.67
C HIS A 170 4.08 6.51 0.37
N VAL A 171 4.14 5.74 1.43
CA VAL A 171 3.87 4.30 1.43
C VAL A 171 2.46 4.10 1.94
N ARG A 172 1.63 3.38 1.19
CA ARG A 172 0.30 2.98 1.63
C ARG A 172 0.15 1.47 1.57
N VAL A 173 -0.26 0.87 2.68
CA VAL A 173 -0.49 -0.57 2.79
C VAL A 173 -1.89 -0.84 3.31
N SER A 174 -2.56 -1.78 2.67
CA SER A 174 -3.84 -2.34 3.07
C SER A 174 -3.61 -3.75 3.55
N VAL A 175 -4.04 -4.07 4.77
CA VAL A 175 -3.92 -5.40 5.32
C VAL A 175 -5.23 -5.85 5.95
N LYS A 176 -5.58 -7.12 5.76
CA LYS A 176 -6.62 -7.78 6.53
C LYS A 176 -6.01 -8.32 7.81
N VAL A 177 -6.57 -7.96 8.96
CA VAL A 177 -6.09 -8.35 10.28
C VAL A 177 -7.04 -9.34 10.90
N ARG A 178 -6.50 -10.47 11.35
CA ARG A 178 -7.30 -11.54 12.01
C ARG A 178 -6.73 -11.89 13.37
N ARG A 179 -7.60 -12.24 14.29
CA ARG A 179 -7.19 -12.72 15.62
C ARG A 179 -7.01 -14.22 15.61
N SER A 180 -5.76 -14.68 15.81
CA SER A 180 -5.37 -16.07 15.95
C SER A 180 -3.97 -16.14 16.57
N ARG A 181 -3.79 -16.95 17.62
CA ARG A 181 -2.47 -17.18 18.25
C ARG A 181 -1.53 -17.95 17.33
N ASP A 182 -2.05 -18.97 16.67
CA ASP A 182 -1.25 -19.77 15.73
C ASP A 182 -0.83 -18.90 14.54
N GLY A 183 -1.76 -18.17 13.91
CA GLY A 183 -1.45 -17.23 12.83
C GLY A 183 -0.46 -16.14 13.26
N ALA A 184 -0.54 -15.64 14.50
CA ALA A 184 0.41 -14.67 15.05
C ALA A 184 1.83 -15.25 15.18
N SER A 185 1.96 -16.54 15.47
CA SER A 185 3.25 -17.22 15.49
C SER A 185 3.77 -17.50 14.09
N GLU A 186 2.91 -17.93 13.17
CA GLU A 186 3.25 -18.24 11.79
C GLU A 186 3.65 -17.00 10.99
N VAL A 187 2.99 -15.86 11.19
CA VAL A 187 3.27 -14.63 10.46
C VAL A 187 4.70 -14.12 10.66
N LEU A 188 5.31 -14.44 11.80
CA LEU A 188 6.69 -14.08 12.09
C LEU A 188 7.70 -14.83 11.20
N ALA A 189 7.31 -15.97 10.62
CA ALA A 189 8.12 -16.66 9.62
C ALA A 189 8.23 -15.88 8.29
N SER A 190 7.30 -14.93 8.05
CA SER A 190 7.38 -14.01 6.91
C SER A 190 8.26 -12.78 7.18
N MET A 191 8.94 -12.71 8.31
CA MET A 191 9.97 -11.69 8.59
C MET A 191 11.33 -12.19 8.14
N GLY A 192 12.12 -11.31 7.53
CA GLY A 192 13.45 -11.66 7.04
C GLY A 192 14.26 -10.45 6.61
N TRP A 193 15.21 -10.70 5.74
CA TRP A 193 16.14 -9.72 5.24
C TRP A 193 16.29 -9.87 3.73
N ARG A 194 16.33 -8.74 3.01
CA ARG A 194 16.79 -8.72 1.62
C ARG A 194 18.31 -8.62 1.59
N VAL A 195 18.98 -9.56 0.94
CA VAL A 195 20.44 -9.58 0.78
C VAL A 195 20.80 -9.41 -0.68
N ARG A 196 21.53 -8.33 -1.00
CA ARG A 196 22.03 -8.07 -2.36
C ARG A 196 23.08 -9.12 -2.72
N GLN A 197 23.00 -9.65 -3.94
CA GLN A 197 23.94 -10.62 -4.51
C GLN A 197 25.01 -9.93 -5.35
N ASP A 198 26.07 -10.67 -5.68
CA ASP A 198 27.21 -10.15 -6.47
C ASP A 198 26.84 -9.93 -7.94
N ASP A 199 25.83 -10.63 -8.46
CA ASP A 199 25.26 -10.49 -9.80
C ASP A 199 24.27 -9.33 -9.92
N GLY A 200 24.06 -8.56 -8.86
CA GLY A 200 23.12 -7.42 -8.84
C GLY A 200 21.70 -7.81 -8.42
N THR A 201 21.37 -9.09 -8.34
CA THR A 201 20.09 -9.57 -7.82
C THR A 201 20.01 -9.46 -6.30
N TYR A 202 18.92 -9.92 -5.74
CA TYR A 202 18.76 -10.08 -4.29
C TYR A 202 18.08 -11.42 -3.98
N ARG A 203 18.21 -11.82 -2.72
CA ARG A 203 17.42 -12.92 -2.14
C ARG A 203 16.90 -12.54 -0.78
N PHE A 204 15.80 -13.13 -0.38
CA PHE A 204 15.30 -13.04 0.98
C PHE A 204 15.86 -14.20 1.83
N VAL A 205 16.27 -13.87 3.06
CA VAL A 205 16.77 -14.83 4.04
C VAL A 205 16.20 -14.50 5.42
N GLN A 206 16.08 -15.50 6.29
CA GLN A 206 15.62 -15.26 7.67
C GLN A 206 16.63 -14.43 8.47
N HIS A 207 17.91 -14.74 8.33
CA HIS A 207 19.01 -14.03 8.96
C HIS A 207 20.19 -13.97 7.99
N PRO A 208 20.75 -12.79 7.73
CA PRO A 208 21.95 -12.69 6.90
C PRO A 208 23.18 -13.18 7.67
N GLU A 209 24.09 -13.80 6.97
CA GLU A 209 25.42 -14.10 7.52
C GLU A 209 26.15 -12.79 7.87
N PRO A 210 27.05 -12.82 8.88
CA PRO A 210 27.75 -11.61 9.35
C PRO A 210 28.44 -10.81 8.22
N GLU A 211 29.05 -11.50 7.27
CA GLU A 211 29.72 -10.88 6.10
C GLU A 211 28.75 -10.21 5.12
N HIS A 212 27.45 -10.58 5.16
CA HIS A 212 26.42 -10.02 4.29
C HIS A 212 25.65 -8.86 4.93
N LEU A 213 25.83 -8.60 6.22
CA LEU A 213 25.11 -7.54 6.96
C LEU A 213 25.26 -6.15 6.34
N ALA A 214 26.40 -5.84 5.73
CA ALA A 214 26.65 -4.55 5.09
C ALA A 214 25.82 -4.35 3.83
N ARG A 215 25.40 -5.44 3.17
CA ARG A 215 24.61 -5.47 1.94
C ARG A 215 23.19 -6.02 2.16
N SER A 216 22.66 -5.89 3.37
CA SER A 216 21.35 -6.40 3.74
C SER A 216 20.43 -5.30 4.24
N SER A 217 19.14 -5.38 3.87
CA SER A 217 18.04 -4.56 4.40
C SER A 217 17.10 -5.44 5.23
N GLY A 218 16.74 -4.95 6.40
CA GLY A 218 15.79 -5.66 7.29
C GLY A 218 16.00 -5.33 8.78
N PRO A 219 15.23 -5.99 9.69
CA PRO A 219 14.19 -6.95 9.36
C PRO A 219 13.02 -6.30 8.60
N LEU A 220 12.45 -7.04 7.65
CA LEU A 220 11.34 -6.58 6.81
C LEU A 220 10.42 -7.76 6.45
N TRP A 221 9.26 -7.46 5.89
CA TRP A 221 8.32 -8.46 5.39
C TRP A 221 8.84 -9.11 4.11
N VAL A 222 8.94 -10.44 4.07
CA VAL A 222 9.41 -11.21 2.90
C VAL A 222 8.29 -11.99 2.21
N GLY A 223 7.07 -11.94 2.75
CA GLY A 223 5.89 -12.57 2.16
C GLY A 223 5.31 -11.78 0.98
N PRO A 224 4.16 -12.25 0.45
CA PRO A 224 3.39 -11.56 -0.58
C PRO A 224 3.03 -10.13 -0.18
N LEU A 225 2.89 -9.25 -1.18
CA LEU A 225 2.53 -7.85 -0.97
C LEU A 225 1.06 -7.57 -1.28
N TRP A 226 0.42 -8.42 -2.10
CA TRP A 226 -0.94 -8.22 -2.59
C TRP A 226 -1.79 -9.49 -2.46
N ASP A 227 -3.11 -9.29 -2.48
CA ASP A 227 -4.11 -10.34 -2.69
C ASP A 227 -4.49 -10.34 -4.16
N ALA A 228 -4.23 -11.46 -4.87
CA ALA A 228 -4.47 -11.58 -6.31
C ALA A 228 -5.95 -11.40 -6.66
N GLU A 229 -6.86 -11.90 -5.83
CA GLU A 229 -8.29 -11.82 -6.10
C GLU A 229 -8.78 -10.38 -5.99
N ILE A 230 -8.37 -9.66 -4.96
CA ILE A 230 -8.78 -8.27 -4.76
C ILE A 230 -8.13 -7.36 -5.80
N ALA A 231 -6.81 -7.44 -5.99
CA ALA A 231 -6.09 -6.61 -6.96
C ALA A 231 -6.54 -6.90 -8.41
N GLY A 232 -6.74 -8.18 -8.77
CA GLY A 232 -7.18 -8.57 -10.10
C GLY A 232 -8.63 -8.20 -10.45
N ARG A 233 -9.45 -7.85 -9.44
CA ARG A 233 -10.82 -7.34 -9.67
C ARG A 233 -10.88 -5.84 -9.97
N MET A 234 -9.79 -5.12 -9.79
CA MET A 234 -9.74 -3.70 -10.10
C MET A 234 -9.83 -3.50 -11.61
N THR A 235 -10.82 -2.72 -12.06
CA THR A 235 -11.01 -2.38 -13.46
C THR A 235 -11.03 -0.89 -13.66
N GLU A 236 -10.60 -0.43 -14.84
CA GLU A 236 -10.62 0.98 -15.20
C GLU A 236 -12.02 1.59 -15.03
N THR A 237 -13.06 0.87 -15.45
CA THR A 237 -14.46 1.32 -15.35
C THR A 237 -14.85 1.53 -13.88
N LYS A 238 -14.64 0.54 -13.02
CA LYS A 238 -14.97 0.65 -11.59
C LYS A 238 -14.16 1.75 -10.91
N ALA A 239 -12.89 1.89 -11.24
CA ALA A 239 -12.06 2.93 -10.69
C ALA A 239 -12.57 4.33 -11.05
N LEU A 240 -12.94 4.54 -12.30
CA LEU A 240 -13.53 5.83 -12.73
C LEU A 240 -14.87 6.09 -12.05
N GLU A 241 -15.73 5.09 -11.92
CA GLU A 241 -17.02 5.22 -11.24
C GLU A 241 -16.88 5.53 -9.74
N THR A 242 -15.83 5.00 -9.10
CA THR A 242 -15.67 5.08 -7.63
C THR A 242 -14.75 6.20 -7.19
N CYS A 243 -13.64 6.41 -7.88
CA CYS A 243 -12.58 7.33 -7.46
C CYS A 243 -12.62 8.66 -8.22
N PHE A 244 -13.20 8.70 -9.43
CA PHE A 244 -13.30 9.96 -10.15
C PHE A 244 -14.49 10.80 -9.65
N PRO A 245 -14.32 12.12 -9.43
CA PRO A 245 -15.39 12.95 -8.90
C PRO A 245 -16.62 12.97 -9.82
N SER A 246 -17.80 12.81 -9.23
CA SER A 246 -19.07 12.99 -9.98
C SER A 246 -19.26 14.44 -10.41
N GLU A 247 -20.13 14.71 -11.39
CA GLU A 247 -20.48 16.08 -11.79
C GLU A 247 -21.01 16.92 -10.62
N LYS A 248 -21.74 16.30 -9.69
CA LYS A 248 -22.21 16.94 -8.47
C LYS A 248 -21.05 17.34 -7.57
N ALA A 249 -20.06 16.46 -7.42
CA ALA A 249 -18.85 16.73 -6.64
C ALA A 249 -18.02 17.86 -7.29
N LEU A 250 -17.85 17.85 -8.61
CA LEU A 250 -17.15 18.92 -9.33
C LEU A 250 -17.88 20.25 -9.23
N ALA A 251 -19.21 20.26 -9.27
CA ALA A 251 -20.00 21.47 -9.07
C ALA A 251 -19.82 22.04 -7.65
N ALA A 252 -19.83 21.20 -6.62
CA ALA A 252 -19.58 21.60 -5.25
C ALA A 252 -18.14 22.12 -5.06
N HIS A 253 -17.16 21.51 -5.70
CA HIS A 253 -15.76 21.95 -5.72
C HIS A 253 -15.65 23.39 -6.23
N ARG A 254 -16.33 23.72 -7.33
CA ARG A 254 -16.39 25.08 -7.86
C ARG A 254 -17.04 26.09 -6.89
N THR A 255 -18.08 25.68 -6.16
CA THR A 255 -18.73 26.57 -5.16
C THR A 255 -17.84 26.86 -3.96
N MET A 256 -16.85 26.01 -3.67
CA MET A 256 -15.83 26.23 -2.64
C MET A 256 -14.65 27.09 -3.14
N GLY A 257 -14.69 27.55 -4.39
CA GLY A 257 -13.62 28.35 -4.99
C GLY A 257 -12.39 27.53 -5.41
N LEU A 258 -12.55 26.23 -5.55
CA LEU A 258 -11.50 25.34 -6.03
C LEU A 258 -11.63 25.19 -7.55
N GLU A 259 -10.53 25.37 -8.27
CA GLU A 259 -10.51 25.22 -9.72
C GLU A 259 -10.22 23.76 -10.09
N TRP A 260 -10.99 23.25 -11.04
CA TRP A 260 -10.80 21.94 -11.64
C TRP A 260 -11.10 22.06 -13.14
N SER A 261 -10.05 22.05 -13.93
CA SER A 261 -10.15 22.21 -15.38
C SER A 261 -10.46 20.89 -16.10
N GLU A 262 -10.80 20.97 -17.38
CA GLU A 262 -10.94 19.81 -18.25
C GLU A 262 -9.60 19.05 -18.38
N ALA A 263 -8.48 19.78 -18.45
CA ALA A 263 -7.15 19.21 -18.50
C ALA A 263 -6.80 18.42 -17.21
N ASP A 264 -7.23 18.92 -16.03
CA ASP A 264 -7.08 18.17 -14.76
C ASP A 264 -7.90 16.89 -14.77
N SER A 265 -9.12 16.95 -15.31
CA SER A 265 -9.98 15.77 -15.47
C SER A 265 -9.35 14.72 -16.39
N GLU A 266 -8.85 15.12 -17.55
CA GLU A 266 -8.18 14.22 -18.50
C GLU A 266 -6.92 13.60 -17.90
N TYR A 267 -6.12 14.42 -17.22
CA TYR A 267 -4.92 13.95 -16.54
C TYR A 267 -5.27 12.91 -15.46
N ALA A 268 -6.18 13.24 -14.54
CA ALA A 268 -6.59 12.35 -13.45
C ALA A 268 -7.18 11.02 -13.96
N GLN A 269 -8.04 11.06 -15.00
CA GLN A 269 -8.60 9.87 -15.61
C GLN A 269 -7.52 8.99 -16.24
N ARG A 270 -6.54 9.59 -16.95
CA ARG A 270 -5.45 8.86 -17.58
C ARG A 270 -4.58 8.15 -16.53
N GLU A 271 -4.18 8.87 -15.48
CA GLU A 271 -3.37 8.31 -14.41
C GLU A 271 -4.11 7.21 -13.66
N LEU A 272 -5.37 7.42 -13.30
CA LEU A 272 -6.20 6.42 -12.62
C LEU A 272 -6.33 5.14 -13.47
N ARG A 273 -6.61 5.26 -14.77
CA ARG A 273 -6.68 4.09 -15.68
C ARG A 273 -5.35 3.35 -15.74
N ARG A 274 -4.23 4.11 -15.84
CA ARG A 274 -2.89 3.53 -15.90
C ARG A 274 -2.55 2.74 -14.65
N SER A 275 -2.72 3.35 -13.47
CA SER A 275 -2.41 2.72 -12.18
C SER A 275 -3.25 1.46 -11.95
N VAL A 276 -4.56 1.54 -12.17
CA VAL A 276 -5.45 0.39 -11.99
C VAL A 276 -5.13 -0.76 -12.97
N ARG A 277 -4.80 -0.44 -14.21
CA ARG A 277 -4.38 -1.46 -15.17
C ARG A 277 -3.09 -2.15 -14.72
N TYR A 278 -2.08 -1.41 -14.29
CA TYR A 278 -0.82 -2.00 -13.80
C TYR A 278 -1.03 -2.84 -12.53
N ILE A 279 -1.91 -2.40 -11.62
CA ILE A 279 -2.30 -3.20 -10.45
C ILE A 279 -2.92 -4.52 -10.89
N ALA A 280 -3.88 -4.50 -11.81
CA ALA A 280 -4.56 -5.70 -12.27
C ALA A 280 -3.63 -6.65 -13.02
N GLU A 281 -2.73 -6.13 -13.87
CA GLU A 281 -1.74 -6.90 -14.62
C GLU A 281 -0.68 -7.56 -13.71
N ALA A 282 -0.26 -6.88 -12.64
CA ALA A 282 0.73 -7.39 -11.70
C ALA A 282 0.14 -8.25 -10.56
N ALA A 283 -1.19 -8.33 -10.42
CA ALA A 283 -1.87 -8.90 -9.27
C ALA A 283 -1.41 -10.33 -8.92
N ASP A 284 -1.35 -11.22 -9.89
CA ASP A 284 -0.93 -12.61 -9.68
C ASP A 284 0.55 -12.69 -9.29
N LEU A 285 1.42 -11.95 -9.95
CA LEU A 285 2.86 -11.94 -9.68
C LEU A 285 3.17 -11.38 -8.29
N MET A 286 2.55 -10.27 -7.89
CA MET A 286 2.79 -9.62 -6.60
C MET A 286 2.17 -10.35 -5.40
N SER A 287 1.29 -11.32 -5.66
CA SER A 287 0.64 -12.14 -4.62
C SER A 287 1.40 -13.41 -4.25
N ARG A 288 2.48 -13.71 -4.94
CA ARG A 288 3.31 -14.90 -4.75
C ARG A 288 4.79 -14.54 -4.73
N GLU A 289 5.66 -15.51 -4.57
CA GLU A 289 7.10 -15.31 -4.74
C GLU A 289 7.41 -14.86 -6.18
N HIS A 290 8.13 -13.77 -6.30
CA HIS A 290 8.45 -13.14 -7.57
C HIS A 290 9.85 -12.51 -7.54
N THR A 291 10.39 -12.21 -8.71
CA THR A 291 11.60 -11.40 -8.86
C THR A 291 11.24 -10.03 -9.38
N LEU A 292 11.67 -9.01 -8.66
CA LEU A 292 11.52 -7.60 -9.02
C LEU A 292 12.82 -7.12 -9.69
N TYR A 293 12.70 -6.41 -10.81
CA TYR A 293 13.82 -5.85 -11.53
C TYR A 293 13.65 -4.35 -11.76
N HIS A 294 14.75 -3.62 -11.59
CA HIS A 294 14.88 -2.24 -12.06
C HIS A 294 15.47 -2.25 -13.47
N MET A 295 14.79 -1.61 -14.43
CA MET A 295 15.22 -1.64 -15.84
C MET A 295 16.64 -1.10 -16.05
N ASP A 296 17.03 -0.05 -15.30
CA ASP A 296 18.34 0.57 -15.44
C ASP A 296 19.49 -0.29 -14.85
N ASP A 297 19.17 -1.27 -14.01
CA ASP A 297 20.17 -2.19 -13.46
C ASP A 297 20.45 -3.38 -14.41
N LEU A 298 19.49 -3.72 -15.27
CA LEU A 298 19.59 -4.87 -16.18
C LEU A 298 20.82 -4.84 -17.10
N PRO A 299 21.24 -3.72 -17.71
CA PRO A 299 22.43 -3.68 -18.53
C PRO A 299 23.69 -4.14 -17.80
N ASN A 300 23.83 -3.74 -16.54
CA ASN A 300 24.97 -4.15 -15.70
C ASN A 300 24.89 -5.64 -15.35
N MET A 301 23.70 -6.15 -15.05
CA MET A 301 23.48 -7.57 -14.71
C MET A 301 23.72 -8.48 -15.92
N ALA A 302 23.23 -8.09 -17.10
CA ALA A 302 23.35 -8.88 -18.32
C ALA A 302 24.70 -8.69 -19.05
N GLY A 303 25.53 -7.72 -18.64
CA GLY A 303 26.75 -7.36 -19.33
C GLY A 303 26.51 -6.69 -20.70
N THR A 304 25.38 -5.99 -20.86
CA THR A 304 24.98 -5.29 -22.08
C THR A 304 25.16 -3.77 -21.91
N GLY A 305 25.30 -3.05 -23.04
CA GLY A 305 25.54 -1.61 -22.98
C GLY A 305 24.32 -0.75 -22.77
N GLN A 306 23.11 -1.31 -22.90
CA GLN A 306 21.83 -0.62 -22.81
C GLN A 306 20.71 -1.57 -22.41
N ALA A 307 19.59 -1.01 -21.89
CA ALA A 307 18.36 -1.76 -21.67
C ALA A 307 17.49 -1.75 -22.94
N PRO A 308 16.74 -2.82 -23.22
CA PRO A 308 15.70 -2.80 -24.25
C PRO A 308 14.52 -1.92 -23.77
N LYS A 309 13.57 -1.64 -24.67
CA LYS A 309 12.28 -1.12 -24.23
C LYS A 309 11.55 -2.17 -23.38
N MET A 310 10.91 -1.74 -22.31
CA MET A 310 10.24 -2.64 -21.37
C MET A 310 9.17 -3.52 -22.07
N GLU A 311 8.41 -2.93 -23.00
CA GLU A 311 7.40 -3.65 -23.77
C GLU A 311 8.03 -4.79 -24.61
N ALA A 312 9.17 -4.53 -25.27
CA ALA A 312 9.85 -5.54 -26.05
C ALA A 312 10.43 -6.67 -25.18
N LEU A 313 10.89 -6.33 -23.96
CA LEU A 313 11.33 -7.33 -23.00
C LEU A 313 10.15 -8.21 -22.54
N PHE A 314 8.97 -7.62 -22.29
CA PHE A 314 7.78 -8.37 -21.92
C PHE A 314 7.31 -9.31 -23.03
N GLU A 315 7.30 -8.85 -24.28
CA GLU A 315 7.00 -9.69 -25.44
C GLU A 315 7.96 -10.90 -25.54
N ALA A 316 9.25 -10.67 -25.31
CA ALA A 316 10.25 -11.73 -25.34
C ALA A 316 10.08 -12.72 -24.16
N LEU A 317 9.79 -12.24 -22.94
CA LEU A 317 9.49 -13.09 -21.80
C LEU A 317 8.23 -13.92 -22.03
N GLN A 318 7.18 -13.32 -22.58
CA GLN A 318 5.92 -14.01 -22.91
C GLN A 318 6.11 -15.08 -24.01
N ALA A 319 6.98 -14.82 -25.00
CA ALA A 319 7.30 -15.79 -26.04
C ALA A 319 7.96 -17.06 -25.46
N GLU A 320 8.69 -16.93 -24.36
CA GLU A 320 9.29 -18.04 -23.61
C GLU A 320 8.36 -18.62 -22.53
N GLY A 321 7.11 -18.14 -22.44
CA GLY A 321 6.07 -18.66 -21.55
C GLY A 321 6.07 -18.04 -20.14
N HIS A 322 6.75 -16.92 -19.93
CA HIS A 322 6.80 -16.22 -18.65
C HIS A 322 5.86 -15.03 -18.59
N ALA A 323 5.32 -14.78 -17.40
CA ALA A 323 4.55 -13.58 -17.12
C ALA A 323 5.50 -12.43 -16.73
N ALA A 324 5.14 -11.22 -17.17
CA ALA A 324 5.81 -10.00 -16.74
C ALA A 324 4.80 -8.85 -16.68
N ALA A 325 4.93 -7.99 -15.69
CA ALA A 325 4.07 -6.82 -15.49
C ALA A 325 4.85 -5.64 -14.92
N ARG A 326 4.38 -4.42 -15.23
CA ARG A 326 4.90 -3.20 -14.59
C ARG A 326 4.48 -3.16 -13.14
N VAL A 327 5.36 -2.66 -12.28
CA VAL A 327 4.97 -2.32 -10.90
C VAL A 327 4.38 -0.90 -10.93
N PRO A 328 3.13 -0.71 -10.46
CA PRO A 328 2.52 0.61 -10.45
C PRO A 328 3.31 1.57 -9.58
N ASP A 329 3.35 2.83 -10.00
CA ASP A 329 3.91 3.99 -9.30
C ASP A 329 5.41 3.96 -8.95
N ILE A 330 6.11 2.87 -9.29
CA ILE A 330 7.58 2.75 -9.17
C ILE A 330 8.17 2.49 -10.57
N ASP A 331 8.25 3.52 -11.41
CA ASP A 331 8.99 3.43 -12.66
C ASP A 331 10.51 3.52 -12.40
N PRO A 332 11.33 2.74 -13.08
CA PRO A 332 11.02 1.75 -14.12
C PRO A 332 11.11 0.29 -13.62
N PHE A 333 10.29 -0.09 -12.66
CA PHE A 333 10.26 -1.45 -12.15
C PHE A 333 9.29 -2.35 -12.90
N PHE A 334 9.66 -3.64 -13.00
CA PHE A 334 8.77 -4.71 -13.41
C PHE A 334 8.96 -5.96 -12.56
N VAL A 335 7.95 -6.80 -12.57
CA VAL A 335 7.93 -8.09 -11.88
C VAL A 335 7.75 -9.21 -12.91
N THR A 336 8.41 -10.35 -12.70
CA THR A 336 8.29 -11.54 -13.55
C THR A 336 8.45 -12.81 -12.73
N ASP A 337 7.91 -13.91 -13.25
CA ASP A 337 8.15 -15.27 -12.73
C ASP A 337 9.29 -16.00 -13.48
N ALA A 338 9.91 -15.34 -14.45
CA ALA A 338 11.07 -15.90 -15.15
C ALA A 338 12.28 -16.06 -14.20
N PRO A 339 12.99 -17.17 -14.25
CA PRO A 339 14.28 -17.32 -13.57
C PRO A 339 15.29 -16.26 -14.01
N HIS A 340 16.16 -15.85 -13.09
CA HIS A 340 17.12 -14.78 -13.37
C HIS A 340 18.00 -15.04 -14.59
N ASP A 341 18.56 -16.26 -14.73
CA ASP A 341 19.39 -16.67 -15.84
C ASP A 341 18.66 -16.57 -17.19
N GLN A 342 17.35 -16.84 -17.18
CA GLN A 342 16.53 -16.72 -18.38
C GLN A 342 16.28 -15.25 -18.75
N VAL A 343 15.99 -14.39 -17.77
CA VAL A 343 15.91 -12.93 -18.02
C VAL A 343 17.20 -12.40 -18.62
N MET A 344 18.36 -12.80 -18.07
CA MET A 344 19.67 -12.39 -18.58
C MET A 344 19.95 -12.91 -20.00
N SER A 345 19.59 -14.17 -20.28
CA SER A 345 19.73 -14.76 -21.62
C SER A 345 18.89 -14.03 -22.68
N ILE A 346 17.64 -13.72 -22.33
CA ILE A 346 16.74 -12.94 -23.22
C ILE A 346 17.34 -11.56 -23.48
N MET A 347 17.78 -10.86 -22.45
CA MET A 347 18.43 -9.55 -22.55
C MET A 347 19.64 -9.58 -23.51
N GLN A 348 20.52 -10.56 -23.33
CA GLN A 348 21.71 -10.73 -24.19
C GLN A 348 21.32 -11.01 -25.64
N THR A 349 20.29 -11.83 -25.86
CA THR A 349 19.82 -12.17 -27.21
C THR A 349 19.21 -10.97 -27.93
N MET A 350 18.42 -10.17 -27.24
CA MET A 350 17.76 -8.97 -27.79
C MET A 350 18.76 -7.89 -28.23
N LEU A 351 19.91 -7.83 -27.58
CA LEU A 351 20.88 -6.75 -27.74
C LEU A 351 22.12 -7.17 -28.52
N GLN A 352 22.19 -8.42 -28.99
CA GLN A 352 23.21 -8.82 -29.97
C GLN A 352 22.94 -8.09 -31.29
N PRO A 353 23.96 -7.44 -31.89
CA PRO A 353 23.79 -6.87 -33.23
C PRO A 353 23.40 -8.00 -34.18
N SER A 354 22.33 -7.79 -34.94
CA SER A 354 21.92 -8.71 -36.01
C SER A 354 23.14 -8.94 -36.91
N THR A 355 23.68 -10.14 -36.85
CA THR A 355 24.69 -10.58 -37.83
C THR A 355 23.98 -10.86 -39.15
N GLU A 356 23.66 -9.82 -39.92
CA GLU A 356 23.42 -9.89 -41.35
C GLU A 356 24.58 -9.27 -42.10
#